data_ac11e179859360fa30e2031f961fb9ab
#
_entry.id   ac11e179859360fa30e2031f961fb9ab
#
_cell.length_a   1.000
_cell.length_b   1.000
_cell.length_c   1.000
_cell.angle_alpha   90.00
_cell.angle_beta   90.00
_cell.angle_gamma   90.00
#
_symmetry.space_group_name_H-M   'P 1'
#
loop_
_entity.id
_entity.type
_entity.pdbx_description
1 polymer ?
#
loop_
_entity_poly.entity_id
_entity_poly.type
_entity_poly.pdbx_seq_one_letter_code
_entity_poly.pdbx_strand_id
1 'polypeptide(L)'
;GNALDQTLQNYGGFFQWSSAASLGDSTWPFIYNSTAECANPLAMLAFNTEVAHSRAFVGSADIDYKVHGLEDLRLHLSLGADVSKGRQAQNKSTASPSAMYYGSVGGESILKRNLSLNAYAQYYKDFNDNHHFDIMGGYEWQHFWKSTNSDYVGRYPMTNDDPTLAGTERPHTPYQYKTDSYLVSFFGRANYILMNRYYLTATVRDDGTSRFKDHWAWFPSVALAW
;
A
#
# COMPACT_ATOMS: atom_id res chain seq x y z
N GLY A 1 2.41 -15.37 -12.98
CA GLY A 1 3.00 -16.20 -11.96
C GLY A 1 2.26 -17.52 -11.79
N ASN A 2 0.91 -17.49 -11.64
CA ASN A 2 0.14 -18.67 -11.25
C ASN A 2 0.18 -19.84 -12.24
N ALA A 3 0.24 -19.57 -13.56
CA ALA A 3 0.27 -20.63 -14.55
C ALA A 3 1.59 -21.42 -14.50
N LEU A 4 2.70 -20.74 -14.32
CA LEU A 4 4.01 -21.37 -14.19
C LEU A 4 4.13 -22.14 -12.88
N ASP A 5 3.67 -21.54 -11.77
CA ASP A 5 3.71 -22.16 -10.45
C ASP A 5 2.92 -23.47 -10.42
N GLN A 6 1.76 -23.49 -11.04
CA GLN A 6 0.96 -24.73 -11.16
C GLN A 6 1.66 -25.82 -11.99
N THR A 7 2.39 -25.42 -13.01
CA THR A 7 3.18 -26.37 -13.80
C THR A 7 4.33 -26.96 -12.99
N LEU A 8 4.99 -26.13 -12.16
CA LEU A 8 6.10 -26.58 -11.32
C LEU A 8 5.67 -27.43 -10.12
N GLN A 9 4.50 -27.18 -9.58
CA GLN A 9 3.96 -27.94 -8.44
C GLN A 9 3.50 -29.34 -8.82
N ASN A 10 3.24 -29.58 -10.10
CA ASN A 10 2.74 -30.86 -10.57
C ASN A 10 3.86 -31.72 -11.13
N TYR A 11 4.19 -32.79 -10.44
CA TYR A 11 5.13 -33.81 -10.90
C TYR A 11 4.69 -34.38 -12.22
N GLY A 12 5.52 -34.23 -13.24
CA GLY A 12 5.22 -34.71 -14.59
C GLY A 12 4.38 -33.75 -15.42
N GLY A 13 4.22 -32.50 -14.95
CA GLY A 13 3.41 -31.51 -15.64
C GLY A 13 1.92 -31.73 -15.47
N PHE A 14 1.15 -31.06 -16.28
CA PHE A 14 -0.30 -31.26 -16.34
C PHE A 14 -0.68 -32.09 -17.56
N PHE A 15 -1.67 -32.94 -17.42
CA PHE A 15 -2.22 -33.73 -18.53
C PHE A 15 -3.66 -33.31 -18.75
N GLN A 16 -3.93 -32.91 -19.98
CA GLN A 16 -5.28 -32.57 -20.42
C GLN A 16 -5.78 -33.60 -21.47
N TRP A 17 -5.04 -34.64 -21.68
CA TRP A 17 -5.37 -35.73 -22.60
C TRP A 17 -6.32 -36.69 -21.91
N SER A 18 -7.55 -36.32 -21.82
CA SER A 18 -8.54 -37.21 -21.21
C SER A 18 -8.86 -38.44 -22.08
N SER A 19 -8.69 -38.32 -23.38
CA SER A 19 -8.85 -39.42 -24.33
C SER A 19 -8.26 -39.06 -25.69
N ALA A 20 -8.00 -40.08 -26.52
CA ALA A 20 -7.59 -39.88 -27.90
C ALA A 20 -8.65 -39.13 -28.75
N ALA A 21 -9.91 -39.22 -28.38
CA ALA A 21 -11.00 -38.49 -29.03
C ALA A 21 -10.89 -36.95 -28.81
N SER A 22 -10.31 -36.51 -27.72
CA SER A 22 -10.12 -35.11 -27.45
C SER A 22 -9.00 -34.48 -28.28
N LEU A 23 -8.15 -35.22 -28.91
CA LEU A 23 -7.08 -34.71 -29.79
C LEU A 23 -7.62 -34.09 -31.09
N GLY A 24 -8.80 -34.42 -31.52
CA GLY A 24 -9.48 -33.81 -32.65
C GLY A 24 -10.56 -32.80 -32.27
N ASP A 25 -10.77 -32.58 -30.98
CA ASP A 25 -11.77 -31.67 -30.48
C ASP A 25 -11.26 -30.21 -30.60
N SER A 26 -12.13 -29.29 -31.01
CA SER A 26 -11.84 -27.86 -31.08
C SER A 26 -11.55 -27.25 -29.73
N THR A 27 -11.90 -27.88 -28.64
CA THR A 27 -11.62 -27.48 -27.28
C THR A 27 -10.22 -27.87 -26.80
N TRP A 28 -9.59 -28.83 -27.48
CA TRP A 28 -8.21 -29.21 -27.18
C TRP A 28 -7.22 -28.09 -27.60
N PRO A 29 -6.19 -27.77 -26.83
CA PRO A 29 -5.70 -28.38 -25.57
C PRO A 29 -6.35 -27.85 -24.30
N PHE A 30 -7.44 -27.15 -24.39
CA PHE A 30 -8.05 -26.38 -23.30
C PHE A 30 -9.13 -27.16 -22.56
N ILE A 31 -9.14 -28.48 -22.68
CA ILE A 31 -10.10 -29.31 -21.97
C ILE A 31 -9.92 -29.12 -20.46
N TYR A 32 -11.02 -28.77 -19.82
CA TYR A 32 -11.08 -28.66 -18.39
C TYR A 32 -11.21 -30.05 -17.75
N ASN A 33 -10.30 -30.38 -16.85
CA ASN A 33 -10.41 -31.53 -15.99
C ASN A 33 -10.83 -31.12 -14.58
N SER A 34 -12.09 -31.32 -14.26
CA SER A 34 -12.67 -30.94 -12.98
C SER A 34 -12.15 -31.73 -11.78
N THR A 35 -11.49 -32.87 -12.05
CA THR A 35 -10.94 -33.74 -11.01
C THR A 35 -9.46 -33.53 -10.77
N ALA A 36 -8.79 -32.71 -11.60
CA ALA A 36 -7.38 -32.42 -11.45
C ALA A 36 -7.19 -31.30 -10.43
N GLU A 37 -6.32 -31.52 -9.48
CA GLU A 37 -5.87 -30.47 -8.55
C GLU A 37 -5.09 -29.37 -9.27
N CYS A 38 -4.62 -29.64 -10.47
CA CYS A 38 -3.85 -28.73 -11.30
C CYS A 38 -4.61 -28.30 -12.55
N ALA A 39 -4.65 -26.99 -12.75
CA ALA A 39 -5.21 -26.40 -13.96
C ALA A 39 -4.19 -26.38 -15.09
N ASN A 40 -4.65 -26.49 -16.34
CA ASN A 40 -3.81 -26.31 -17.51
C ASN A 40 -3.28 -24.88 -17.61
N PRO A 41 -1.95 -24.64 -17.55
CA PRO A 41 -1.39 -23.30 -17.58
C PRO A 41 -1.68 -22.55 -18.88
N LEU A 42 -1.71 -23.22 -20.02
CA LEU A 42 -2.04 -22.60 -21.30
C LEU A 42 -3.49 -22.16 -21.37
N ALA A 43 -4.41 -22.97 -20.82
CA ALA A 43 -5.80 -22.59 -20.71
C ALA A 43 -5.98 -21.39 -19.75
N MET A 44 -5.25 -21.35 -18.65
CA MET A 44 -5.27 -20.19 -17.74
C MET A 44 -4.83 -18.91 -18.45
N LEU A 45 -3.79 -18.99 -19.28
CA LEU A 45 -3.31 -17.82 -20.03
C LEU A 45 -4.29 -17.42 -21.15
N ALA A 46 -4.94 -18.37 -21.80
CA ALA A 46 -5.86 -18.11 -22.91
C ALA A 46 -7.21 -17.55 -22.44
N PHE A 47 -7.71 -18.02 -21.30
CA PHE A 47 -9.07 -17.70 -20.83
C PHE A 47 -9.13 -16.70 -19.69
N ASN A 48 -7.98 -16.29 -19.16
CA ASN A 48 -7.91 -15.23 -18.14
C ASN A 48 -7.24 -13.99 -18.72
N THR A 49 -7.91 -12.87 -18.58
CA THR A 49 -7.32 -11.57 -18.89
C THR A 49 -7.24 -10.76 -17.61
N GLU A 50 -6.05 -10.29 -17.29
CA GLU A 50 -5.82 -9.41 -16.15
C GLU A 50 -4.93 -8.25 -16.60
N VAL A 51 -5.42 -7.04 -16.42
CA VAL A 51 -4.71 -5.81 -16.77
C VAL A 51 -4.68 -4.90 -15.56
N ALA A 52 -3.49 -4.47 -15.19
CA ALA A 52 -3.29 -3.55 -14.09
C ALA A 52 -2.55 -2.29 -14.55
N HIS A 53 -3.04 -1.15 -14.12
CA HIS A 53 -2.42 0.15 -14.33
C HIS A 53 -2.16 0.81 -13.00
N SER A 54 -0.96 1.34 -12.80
CA SER A 54 -0.61 2.11 -11.63
C SER A 54 0.00 3.45 -12.05
N ARG A 55 -0.40 4.50 -11.34
CA ARG A 55 0.18 5.84 -11.45
C ARG A 55 0.49 6.33 -10.05
N ALA A 56 1.67 6.90 -9.88
CA ALA A 56 2.08 7.49 -8.62
C ALA A 56 2.69 8.88 -8.87
N PHE A 57 2.42 9.77 -7.96
CA PHE A 57 3.08 11.05 -7.84
C PHE A 57 3.67 11.14 -6.44
N VAL A 58 4.98 11.38 -6.36
CA VAL A 58 5.69 11.62 -5.12
C VAL A 58 6.41 12.94 -5.26
N GLY A 59 6.22 13.83 -4.30
CA GLY A 59 6.86 15.12 -4.29
C GLY A 59 7.11 15.61 -2.88
N SER A 60 8.20 16.38 -2.70
CA SER A 60 8.49 17.09 -1.48
C SER A 60 8.96 18.51 -1.77
N ALA A 61 8.74 19.41 -0.84
CA ALA A 61 9.25 20.74 -0.84
C ALA A 61 9.80 21.06 0.54
N ASP A 62 11.07 21.50 0.59
CA ASP A 62 11.76 21.83 1.82
C ASP A 62 12.17 23.31 1.77
N ILE A 63 11.88 24.04 2.82
CA ILE A 63 12.18 25.46 2.98
C ILE A 63 12.96 25.64 4.26
N ASP A 64 14.17 26.14 4.14
CA ASP A 64 15.00 26.56 5.25
C ASP A 64 15.14 28.09 5.23
N TYR A 65 14.75 28.72 6.32
CA TYR A 65 14.82 30.16 6.45
C TYR A 65 15.62 30.57 7.68
N LYS A 66 16.72 31.26 7.45
CA LYS A 66 17.50 31.89 8.51
C LYS A 66 16.92 33.26 8.78
N VAL A 67 16.47 33.52 10.01
CA VAL A 67 15.75 34.74 10.33
C VAL A 67 16.70 35.94 10.27
N HIS A 68 16.36 36.91 9.40
CA HIS A 68 17.17 38.13 9.27
C HIS A 68 17.12 38.95 10.55
N GLY A 69 18.29 39.34 11.04
CA GLY A 69 18.42 40.07 12.32
C GLY A 69 18.42 39.19 13.57
N LEU A 70 18.13 37.88 13.44
CA LEU A 70 18.28 36.87 14.47
C LEU A 70 18.93 35.64 13.87
N GLU A 71 20.17 35.74 13.47
CA GLU A 71 20.91 34.78 12.69
C GLU A 71 21.07 33.41 13.36
N ASP A 72 20.88 33.35 14.67
CA ASP A 72 20.92 32.15 15.48
C ASP A 72 19.64 31.33 15.38
N LEU A 73 18.55 31.87 14.78
CA LEU A 73 17.26 31.22 14.61
C LEU A 73 17.05 30.74 13.17
N ARG A 74 16.75 29.47 13.02
CA ARG A 74 16.39 28.85 11.75
C ARG A 74 14.98 28.29 11.83
N LEU A 75 14.21 28.50 10.78
CA LEU A 75 12.90 27.92 10.60
C LEU A 75 12.97 26.92 9.44
N HIS A 76 12.43 25.74 9.66
CA HIS A 76 12.37 24.69 8.65
C HIS A 76 10.91 24.30 8.42
N LEU A 77 10.54 24.17 7.16
CA LEU A 77 9.25 23.65 6.73
C LEU A 77 9.48 22.60 5.63
N SER A 78 9.01 21.40 5.87
CA SER A 78 9.01 20.32 4.90
C SER A 78 7.57 19.89 4.62
N LEU A 79 7.22 19.82 3.35
CA LEU A 79 5.94 19.34 2.85
C LEU A 79 6.17 18.12 1.99
N GLY A 80 5.39 17.06 2.21
CA GLY A 80 5.47 15.84 1.42
C GLY A 80 4.10 15.41 0.92
N ALA A 81 4.06 14.90 -0.30
CA ALA A 81 2.87 14.30 -0.88
C ALA A 81 3.23 13.02 -1.64
N ASP A 82 2.53 11.94 -1.32
CA ASP A 82 2.56 10.66 -2.02
C ASP A 82 1.13 10.30 -2.38
N VAL A 83 0.82 10.39 -3.68
CA VAL A 83 -0.51 10.07 -4.21
C VAL A 83 -0.37 8.98 -5.25
N SER A 84 -1.03 7.85 -5.02
CA SER A 84 -0.99 6.73 -5.95
C SER A 84 -2.38 6.21 -6.27
N LYS A 85 -2.58 5.87 -7.54
CA LYS A 85 -3.82 5.27 -8.04
C LYS A 85 -3.48 4.00 -8.79
N GLY A 86 -3.97 2.86 -8.29
CA GLY A 86 -3.97 1.58 -8.96
C GLY A 86 -5.36 1.24 -9.49
N ARG A 87 -5.42 0.61 -10.65
CA ARG A 87 -6.64 0.01 -11.18
C ARG A 87 -6.28 -1.33 -11.82
N GLN A 88 -7.00 -2.35 -11.43
CA GLN A 88 -6.89 -3.70 -11.97
C GLN A 88 -8.25 -4.08 -12.56
N ALA A 89 -8.24 -4.66 -13.73
CA ALA A 89 -9.40 -5.25 -14.36
C ALA A 89 -9.11 -6.72 -14.66
N GLN A 90 -10.06 -7.59 -14.36
CA GLN A 90 -9.93 -9.03 -14.53
C GLN A 90 -11.15 -9.57 -15.26
N ASN A 91 -10.91 -10.47 -16.20
CA ASN A 91 -11.94 -11.27 -16.83
C ASN A 91 -11.48 -12.72 -16.87
N LYS A 92 -12.17 -13.59 -16.13
CA LYS A 92 -12.01 -15.04 -16.19
C LYS A 92 -13.17 -15.62 -16.94
N SER A 93 -12.89 -16.22 -18.09
CA SER A 93 -13.91 -16.93 -18.88
C SER A 93 -14.51 -18.11 -18.12
N THR A 94 -15.74 -18.46 -18.44
CA THR A 94 -16.38 -19.70 -17.96
C THR A 94 -15.63 -20.97 -18.38
N ALA A 95 -14.83 -20.89 -19.44
CA ALA A 95 -13.97 -21.99 -19.90
C ALA A 95 -12.62 -22.06 -19.17
N SER A 96 -12.32 -21.11 -18.28
CA SER A 96 -11.05 -21.11 -17.55
C SER A 96 -11.00 -22.23 -16.52
N PRO A 97 -9.98 -23.07 -16.52
CA PRO A 97 -9.84 -24.14 -15.54
C PRO A 97 -9.61 -23.62 -14.11
N SER A 98 -9.23 -22.35 -13.95
CA SER A 98 -9.11 -21.69 -12.64
C SER A 98 -10.39 -21.00 -12.19
N ALA A 99 -11.44 -21.05 -12.99
CA ALA A 99 -12.71 -20.43 -12.66
C ALA A 99 -13.53 -21.33 -11.75
N MET A 100 -13.31 -21.21 -10.45
CA MET A 100 -13.95 -22.03 -9.42
C MET A 100 -15.48 -21.89 -9.41
N TYR A 101 -16.02 -20.80 -9.98
CA TYR A 101 -17.46 -20.49 -10.05
C TYR A 101 -17.88 -20.00 -11.43
N TYR A 102 -17.44 -20.72 -12.48
CA TYR A 102 -17.93 -20.50 -13.84
C TYR A 102 -17.58 -19.15 -14.47
N GLY A 103 -16.43 -18.60 -14.07
CA GLY A 103 -15.95 -17.35 -14.58
C GLY A 103 -16.28 -16.18 -13.67
N SER A 104 -15.56 -15.09 -13.85
CA SER A 104 -15.79 -13.84 -13.15
C SER A 104 -15.29 -12.67 -13.98
N VAL A 105 -15.94 -11.54 -13.82
CA VAL A 105 -15.53 -10.26 -14.41
C VAL A 105 -15.52 -9.19 -13.34
N GLY A 106 -14.64 -8.23 -13.46
CA GLY A 106 -14.62 -7.12 -12.52
C GLY A 106 -13.25 -6.49 -12.38
N GLY A 107 -13.09 -5.76 -11.30
CA GLY A 107 -11.84 -5.10 -11.03
C GLY A 107 -11.77 -4.44 -9.66
N GLU A 108 -10.59 -3.97 -9.38
CA GLU A 108 -10.29 -3.23 -8.15
C GLU A 108 -9.64 -1.90 -8.50
N SER A 109 -10.01 -0.86 -7.78
CA SER A 109 -9.32 0.41 -7.81
C SER A 109 -8.92 0.83 -6.41
N ILE A 110 -7.66 1.22 -6.27
CA ILE A 110 -7.08 1.70 -5.03
C ILE A 110 -6.58 3.12 -5.25
N LEU A 111 -7.02 4.03 -4.41
CA LEU A 111 -6.47 5.39 -4.33
C LEU A 111 -5.88 5.60 -2.96
N LYS A 112 -4.60 5.98 -2.91
CA LYS A 112 -3.88 6.34 -1.68
C LYS A 112 -3.43 7.79 -1.76
N ARG A 113 -3.54 8.51 -0.67
CA ARG A 113 -3.01 9.86 -0.48
C ARG A 113 -2.36 9.93 0.89
N ASN A 114 -1.06 10.12 0.90
CA ASN A 114 -0.29 10.37 2.09
C ASN A 114 0.26 11.79 2.00
N LEU A 115 -0.09 12.62 2.96
CA LEU A 115 0.39 13.99 3.06
C LEU A 115 1.18 14.12 4.34
N SER A 116 2.27 14.86 4.31
CA SER A 116 3.09 15.15 5.47
C SER A 116 3.46 16.62 5.53
N LEU A 117 3.49 17.14 6.72
CA LEU A 117 4.01 18.46 7.04
C LEU A 117 4.92 18.32 8.26
N ASN A 118 6.12 18.86 8.18
CA ASN A 118 7.04 18.97 9.29
C ASN A 118 7.51 20.42 9.37
N ALA A 119 7.32 21.06 10.51
CA ALA A 119 7.72 22.44 10.74
C ALA A 119 8.43 22.54 12.09
N TYR A 120 9.65 23.05 12.10
CA TYR A 120 10.36 23.30 13.35
C TYR A 120 11.15 24.61 13.33
N ALA A 121 11.38 25.13 14.52
CA ALA A 121 12.30 26.21 14.77
C ALA A 121 13.51 25.67 15.54
N GLN A 122 14.69 26.05 15.13
CA GLN A 122 15.95 25.71 15.80
C GLN A 122 16.68 26.99 16.14
N TYR A 123 17.05 27.14 17.42
CA TYR A 123 17.84 28.25 17.93
C TYR A 123 19.17 27.69 18.41
N TYR A 124 20.25 28.18 17.83
CA TYR A 124 21.61 27.84 18.18
C TYR A 124 22.32 29.06 18.69
N LYS A 125 22.96 28.98 19.88
CA LYS A 125 23.68 30.06 20.49
C LYS A 125 24.93 29.63 21.21
N ASP A 126 26.05 30.25 20.85
CA ASP A 126 27.29 30.17 21.59
C ASP A 126 27.38 31.41 22.50
N PHE A 127 27.36 31.23 23.83
CA PHE A 127 27.50 32.31 24.76
C PHE A 127 28.97 32.70 24.99
N ASN A 128 29.87 31.70 24.89
CA ASN A 128 31.32 31.84 24.90
C ASN A 128 31.93 30.51 24.45
N ASP A 129 33.25 30.37 24.45
CA ASP A 129 33.97 29.19 24.04
C ASP A 129 33.60 27.90 24.83
N ASN A 130 32.91 28.06 25.94
CA ASN A 130 32.60 26.98 26.88
C ASN A 130 31.13 26.57 26.92
N HIS A 131 30.22 27.40 26.40
CA HIS A 131 28.77 27.18 26.51
C HIS A 131 28.08 27.23 25.14
N HIS A 132 27.63 26.09 24.68
CA HIS A 132 26.90 25.98 23.43
C HIS A 132 25.49 25.43 23.69
N PHE A 133 24.48 26.11 23.15
CA PHE A 133 23.08 25.74 23.25
C PHE A 133 22.51 25.49 21.84
N ASP A 134 21.78 24.42 21.69
CA ASP A 134 20.98 24.11 20.50
C ASP A 134 19.61 23.63 20.98
N ILE A 135 18.62 24.46 20.76
CA ILE A 135 17.22 24.17 21.15
C ILE A 135 16.37 24.10 19.89
N MET A 136 15.60 23.04 19.77
CA MET A 136 14.69 22.84 18.66
C MET A 136 13.31 22.47 19.18
N GLY A 137 12.29 23.04 18.59
CA GLY A 137 10.89 22.67 18.83
C GLY A 137 10.11 22.66 17.54
N GLY A 138 9.21 21.73 17.41
CA GLY A 138 8.49 21.58 16.16
C GLY A 138 7.20 20.80 16.25
N TYR A 139 6.58 20.74 15.10
CA TYR A 139 5.29 20.13 14.85
C TYR A 139 5.39 19.24 13.62
N GLU A 140 4.81 18.05 13.68
CA GLU A 140 4.69 17.14 12.58
C GLU A 140 3.22 16.74 12.42
N TRP A 141 2.76 16.71 11.19
CA TRP A 141 1.43 16.26 10.83
C TRP A 141 1.51 15.32 9.64
N GLN A 142 0.82 14.18 9.75
CA GLN A 142 0.71 13.21 8.67
C GLN A 142 -0.75 12.80 8.51
N HIS A 143 -1.17 12.68 7.26
CA HIS A 143 -2.51 12.22 6.90
C HIS A 143 -2.40 11.05 5.93
N PHE A 144 -2.97 9.92 6.32
CA PHE A 144 -3.01 8.70 5.53
C PHE A 144 -4.44 8.43 5.13
N TRP A 145 -4.71 8.49 3.85
CA TRP A 145 -6.01 8.20 3.29
C TRP A 145 -5.91 7.14 2.21
N LYS A 146 -6.78 6.13 2.28
CA LYS A 146 -6.87 5.06 1.30
C LYS A 146 -8.34 4.76 1.02
N SER A 147 -8.69 4.64 -0.27
CA SER A 147 -9.97 4.10 -0.72
C SER A 147 -9.73 2.92 -1.63
N THR A 148 -10.37 1.82 -1.33
CA THR A 148 -10.39 0.60 -2.14
C THR A 148 -11.83 0.37 -2.58
N ASN A 149 -12.04 0.25 -3.89
CA ASN A 149 -13.31 -0.16 -4.47
C ASN A 149 -13.04 -1.45 -5.24
N SER A 150 -13.79 -2.49 -4.91
CA SER A 150 -13.68 -3.81 -5.51
C SER A 150 -15.05 -4.25 -5.98
N ASP A 151 -15.13 -4.63 -7.24
CA ASP A 151 -16.36 -5.02 -7.90
C ASP A 151 -16.09 -6.22 -8.80
N TYR A 152 -16.24 -7.40 -8.22
CA TYR A 152 -16.05 -8.68 -8.91
C TYR A 152 -17.35 -9.45 -8.94
N VAL A 153 -17.77 -9.81 -10.14
CA VAL A 153 -19.01 -10.50 -10.41
C VAL A 153 -18.71 -11.90 -10.93
N GLY A 154 -19.23 -12.90 -10.25
CA GLY A 154 -19.27 -14.27 -10.78
C GLY A 154 -20.37 -14.43 -11.82
N ARG A 155 -20.22 -15.39 -12.73
CA ARG A 155 -21.26 -15.74 -13.69
C ARG A 155 -21.95 -17.05 -13.32
N TYR A 156 -23.16 -17.23 -13.81
CA TYR A 156 -23.84 -18.52 -13.73
C TYR A 156 -23.20 -19.52 -14.72
N PRO A 157 -23.19 -20.82 -14.38
CA PRO A 157 -22.70 -21.84 -15.29
C PRO A 157 -23.47 -21.82 -16.62
N MET A 158 -22.77 -22.20 -17.69
CA MET A 158 -23.42 -22.40 -19.00
C MET A 158 -24.41 -23.55 -18.98
N THR A 159 -24.25 -24.46 -18.00
CA THR A 159 -25.10 -25.65 -17.78
C THR A 159 -26.14 -25.40 -16.68
N ASN A 160 -26.48 -24.14 -16.39
CA ASN A 160 -27.50 -23.81 -15.38
C ASN A 160 -28.83 -24.47 -15.74
N ASP A 161 -29.55 -24.98 -14.74
CA ASP A 161 -30.88 -25.57 -14.89
C ASP A 161 -31.89 -24.55 -15.48
N ASP A 162 -31.71 -23.29 -15.21
CA ASP A 162 -32.41 -22.20 -15.89
C ASP A 162 -31.57 -21.66 -17.06
N PRO A 163 -31.94 -21.96 -18.31
CA PRO A 163 -31.19 -21.52 -19.49
C PRO A 163 -31.11 -20.01 -19.64
N THR A 164 -32.04 -19.27 -19.05
CA THR A 164 -32.05 -17.78 -19.13
C THR A 164 -30.95 -17.16 -18.29
N LEU A 165 -30.46 -17.88 -17.30
CA LEU A 165 -29.37 -17.46 -16.44
C LEU A 165 -27.99 -17.91 -16.94
N ALA A 166 -27.92 -18.87 -17.87
CA ALA A 166 -26.67 -19.44 -18.34
C ALA A 166 -25.69 -18.34 -18.83
N GLY A 167 -24.51 -18.27 -18.25
CA GLY A 167 -23.45 -17.31 -18.58
C GLY A 167 -23.73 -15.86 -18.16
N THR A 168 -24.90 -15.56 -17.57
CA THR A 168 -25.22 -14.22 -17.06
C THR A 168 -24.51 -13.91 -15.75
N GLU A 169 -24.42 -12.65 -15.42
CA GLU A 169 -23.81 -12.20 -14.17
C GLU A 169 -24.69 -12.54 -12.96
N ARG A 170 -24.08 -13.02 -11.91
CA ARG A 170 -24.76 -13.27 -10.62
C ARG A 170 -24.99 -11.99 -9.87
N PRO A 171 -26.12 -11.84 -9.15
CA PRO A 171 -26.32 -10.69 -8.27
C PRO A 171 -25.13 -10.52 -7.32
N HIS A 172 -24.62 -9.29 -7.21
CA HIS A 172 -23.48 -8.96 -6.38
C HIS A 172 -23.64 -7.58 -5.77
N THR A 173 -22.81 -7.32 -4.76
CA THR A 173 -22.70 -6.01 -4.13
C THR A 173 -21.25 -5.55 -4.21
N PRO A 174 -20.97 -4.41 -4.82
CA PRO A 174 -19.63 -3.84 -4.83
C PRO A 174 -19.12 -3.60 -3.41
N TYR A 175 -17.86 -3.94 -3.17
CA TYR A 175 -17.20 -3.70 -1.91
C TYR A 175 -16.45 -2.38 -1.93
N GLN A 176 -16.69 -1.53 -0.95
CA GLN A 176 -15.96 -0.30 -0.76
C GLN A 176 -15.39 -0.23 0.66
N TYR A 177 -14.11 0.06 0.74
CA TYR A 177 -13.41 0.24 1.99
C TYR A 177 -12.58 1.52 1.98
N LYS A 178 -12.74 2.34 3.01
CA LYS A 178 -11.98 3.57 3.20
C LYS A 178 -11.28 3.55 4.55
N THR A 179 -10.03 3.96 4.55
CA THR A 179 -9.29 4.28 5.78
C THR A 179 -8.88 5.73 5.75
N ASP A 180 -9.01 6.36 6.89
CA ASP A 180 -8.61 7.73 7.12
C ASP A 180 -7.94 7.80 8.49
N SER A 181 -6.69 8.25 8.54
CA SER A 181 -5.97 8.32 9.80
C SER A 181 -4.98 9.47 9.80
N TYR A 182 -4.85 10.08 10.97
CA TYR A 182 -3.98 11.21 11.23
C TYR A 182 -2.94 10.84 12.29
N LEU A 183 -1.74 11.36 12.11
CA LEU A 183 -0.70 11.42 13.12
C LEU A 183 -0.30 12.89 13.31
N VAL A 184 -0.28 13.33 14.55
CA VAL A 184 0.12 14.68 14.95
C VAL A 184 1.17 14.54 16.03
N SER A 185 2.27 15.23 15.91
CA SER A 185 3.35 15.17 16.88
C SER A 185 3.87 16.54 17.21
N PHE A 186 4.09 16.78 18.51
CA PHE A 186 4.87 17.91 19.00
C PHE A 186 6.19 17.39 19.55
N PHE A 187 7.28 18.03 19.19
CA PHE A 187 8.58 17.60 19.67
C PHE A 187 9.46 18.76 20.08
N GLY A 188 10.32 18.51 21.05
CA GLY A 188 11.32 19.44 21.51
C GLY A 188 12.63 18.71 21.82
N ARG A 189 13.74 19.36 21.51
CA ARG A 189 15.10 18.90 21.84
C ARG A 189 15.92 20.07 22.33
N ALA A 190 16.64 19.84 23.40
CA ALA A 190 17.62 20.77 23.90
C ALA A 190 18.97 20.04 24.03
N ASN A 191 20.00 20.57 23.40
CA ASN A 191 21.37 20.13 23.54
C ASN A 191 22.16 21.24 24.24
N TYR A 192 22.93 20.86 25.24
CA TYR A 192 23.83 21.75 25.93
C TYR A 192 25.24 21.12 25.98
N ILE A 193 26.22 21.88 25.55
CA ILE A 193 27.62 21.46 25.57
C ILE A 193 28.38 22.43 26.51
N LEU A 194 29.04 21.84 27.50
CA LEU A 194 29.85 22.56 28.45
C LEU A 194 31.32 22.23 28.28
N MET A 195 32.17 23.24 28.06
CA MET A 195 33.63 23.14 27.94
C MET A 195 34.09 22.17 26.86
N ASN A 196 33.26 21.95 25.80
CA ASN A 196 33.51 20.96 24.76
C ASN A 196 33.79 19.53 25.31
N ARG A 197 33.36 19.25 26.53
CA ARG A 197 33.64 18.01 27.26
C ARG A 197 32.39 17.33 27.80
N TYR A 198 31.41 18.08 28.26
CA TYR A 198 30.17 17.56 28.82
C TYR A 198 29.01 17.83 27.86
N TYR A 199 28.30 16.82 27.52
CA TYR A 199 27.19 16.87 26.57
C TYR A 199 25.91 16.43 27.27
N LEU A 200 24.90 17.30 27.30
CA LEU A 200 23.57 16.99 27.81
C LEU A 200 22.57 17.14 26.65
N THR A 201 21.82 16.09 26.40
CA THR A 201 20.69 16.13 25.46
C THR A 201 19.41 15.75 26.18
N ALA A 202 18.39 16.56 26.05
CA ALA A 202 17.04 16.26 26.52
C ALA A 202 16.09 16.34 25.34
N THR A 203 15.20 15.35 25.19
CA THR A 203 14.18 15.34 24.18
C THR A 203 12.82 15.02 24.78
N VAL A 204 11.79 15.60 24.22
CA VAL A 204 10.40 15.26 24.52
C VAL A 204 9.63 15.18 23.20
N ARG A 205 8.81 14.15 23.06
CA ARG A 205 7.89 14.02 21.94
C ARG A 205 6.52 13.61 22.49
N ASP A 206 5.49 14.24 21.96
CA ASP A 206 4.09 13.91 22.25
C ASP A 206 3.41 13.55 20.92
N ASP A 207 3.05 12.29 20.76
CA ASP A 207 2.48 11.76 19.53
C ASP A 207 0.99 11.49 19.71
N GLY A 208 0.18 12.11 18.86
CA GLY A 208 -1.25 11.92 18.78
C GLY A 208 -1.65 11.15 17.52
N THR A 209 -2.48 10.11 17.66
CA THR A 209 -2.98 9.34 16.53
C THR A 209 -4.47 9.10 16.61
N SER A 210 -5.16 9.15 15.46
CA SER A 210 -6.59 8.86 15.37
C SER A 210 -6.95 7.37 15.48
N ARG A 211 -5.95 6.48 15.56
CA ARG A 211 -6.15 5.02 15.51
C ARG A 211 -6.45 4.38 16.86
N PHE A 212 -6.07 5.05 17.96
CA PHE A 212 -6.24 4.52 19.31
C PHE A 212 -7.25 5.34 20.11
N LYS A 213 -7.84 4.70 21.12
CA LYS A 213 -8.78 5.37 22.02
C LYS A 213 -8.09 6.44 22.87
N ASP A 214 -6.90 6.13 23.37
CA ASP A 214 -6.01 7.07 24.02
C ASP A 214 -5.09 7.66 22.96
N HIS A 215 -5.43 8.84 22.50
CA HIS A 215 -4.86 9.44 21.30
C HIS A 215 -3.42 9.92 21.47
N TRP A 216 -2.98 10.24 22.70
CA TRP A 216 -1.72 10.89 22.97
C TRP A 216 -0.77 10.01 23.78
N ALA A 217 0.52 10.05 23.44
CA ALA A 217 1.57 9.35 24.15
C ALA A 217 2.84 10.19 24.22
N TRP A 218 3.42 10.29 25.43
CA TRP A 218 4.61 11.05 25.73
C TRP A 218 5.86 10.18 25.71
N PHE A 219 6.92 10.68 25.07
CA PHE A 219 8.21 9.99 24.92
C PHE A 219 9.36 10.92 25.36
N PRO A 220 9.64 11.06 26.66
CA PRO A 220 10.80 11.81 27.13
C PRO A 220 12.07 10.97 27.06
N SER A 221 13.20 11.62 26.75
CA SER A 221 14.53 11.01 26.90
C SER A 221 15.59 11.99 27.33
N VAL A 222 16.60 11.52 28.04
CA VAL A 222 17.76 12.31 28.47
C VAL A 222 19.02 11.50 28.23
N ALA A 223 20.06 12.12 27.69
CA ALA A 223 21.36 11.53 27.47
C ALA A 223 22.46 12.46 28.02
N LEU A 224 23.48 11.84 28.62
CA LEU A 224 24.66 12.50 29.14
C LEU A 224 25.92 11.84 28.58
N ALA A 225 26.87 12.63 28.15
CA ALA A 225 28.20 12.16 27.73
C ALA A 225 29.29 13.11 28.21
N TRP A 226 30.48 12.53 28.47
CA TRP A 226 31.67 13.28 28.81
C TRP A 226 32.93 12.61 28.24
#